data_59980502a8a115f70b062e83fcb3e712
#
_entry.id   59980502a8a115f70b062e83fcb3e712
#
_cell.length_a   1.000
_cell.length_b   1.000
_cell.length_c   1.000
_cell.angle_alpha   90.00
_cell.angle_beta   90.00
_cell.angle_gamma   90.00
#
_symmetry.space_group_name_H-M   'P 1'
#
loop_
_entity.id
_entity.type
_entity.pdbx_description
1 polymer ?
#
loop_
_entity_poly.entity_id
_entity_poly.type
_entity_poly.pdbx_seq_one_letter_code
_entity_poly.pdbx_strand_id
1 'polypeptide(L)'
;MVTAHALGFGIYRKSDSEKESGLVQMFDQSALWEEIGYNVADGSLEDGKHVVLERTSKSSPEFLEKHSDIDDLIIFKSFKSKEEQDQWVANEIQTNLEKDELRLDDIIVINPNPLTTKTNVATIRSLLYQKGIQSHTAGVDTAPDIFFDEDNASVAFTGIYRAKGNEAAMVYIVNAQDCFEALFDLAKIRNQLFTAITRSKAWVRVLGVGPQMDGL
;
A
#
# COMPACT_ATOMS: atom_id res chain seq x y z
N MET A 1 -7.67 -4.19 3.94
CA MET A 1 -7.28 -4.83 5.25
C MET A 1 -7.01 -6.33 5.09
N VAL A 2 -7.88 -7.14 4.47
CA VAL A 2 -7.64 -8.60 4.29
C VAL A 2 -6.27 -8.89 3.68
N THR A 3 -5.97 -8.30 2.52
CA THR A 3 -4.67 -8.46 1.84
C THR A 3 -3.49 -8.06 2.72
N ALA A 4 -3.60 -6.94 3.42
CA ALA A 4 -2.53 -6.48 4.32
C ALA A 4 -2.29 -7.46 5.46
N HIS A 5 -3.35 -7.93 6.12
CA HIS A 5 -3.21 -8.91 7.19
C HIS A 5 -2.71 -10.26 6.67
N ALA A 6 -3.15 -10.69 5.49
CA ALA A 6 -2.66 -11.91 4.87
C ALA A 6 -1.13 -11.85 4.60
N LEU A 7 -0.64 -10.72 4.13
CA LEU A 7 0.81 -10.48 3.98
C LEU A 7 1.53 -10.45 5.32
N GLY A 8 1.03 -9.64 6.27
CA GLY A 8 1.68 -9.43 7.57
C GLY A 8 1.66 -10.66 8.47
N PHE A 9 0.63 -11.50 8.36
CA PHE A 9 0.48 -12.72 9.15
C PHE A 9 0.91 -14.00 8.42
N GLY A 10 1.47 -13.86 7.22
CA GLY A 10 2.16 -14.95 6.54
C GLY A 10 1.27 -15.96 5.81
N ILE A 11 0.07 -15.57 5.38
CA ILE A 11 -0.77 -16.44 4.53
C ILE A 11 -0.10 -16.72 3.19
N TYR A 12 0.44 -15.68 2.55
CA TYR A 12 1.17 -15.81 1.30
C TYR A 12 2.62 -16.21 1.54
N ARG A 13 2.86 -17.51 1.74
CA ARG A 13 4.18 -18.10 1.93
C ARG A 13 4.58 -18.91 0.71
N LYS A 14 5.82 -18.75 0.25
CA LYS A 14 6.34 -19.48 -0.91
C LYS A 14 6.96 -20.83 -0.55
N SER A 15 7.41 -21.03 0.68
CA SER A 15 8.10 -22.25 1.12
C SER A 15 8.07 -22.43 2.65
N ASP A 16 8.38 -23.65 3.10
CA ASP A 16 8.52 -23.95 4.54
C ASP A 16 9.64 -23.15 5.23
N SER A 17 10.70 -22.79 4.49
CA SER A 17 11.78 -21.95 5.03
C SER A 17 11.30 -20.55 5.41
N GLU A 18 10.22 -20.06 4.82
CA GLU A 18 9.60 -18.79 5.18
C GLU A 18 8.89 -18.83 6.54
N LYS A 19 8.53 -20.02 7.03
CA LYS A 19 7.95 -20.20 8.37
C LYS A 19 8.94 -19.83 9.47
N GLU A 20 10.23 -19.98 9.21
CA GLU A 20 11.31 -19.69 10.17
C GLU A 20 11.79 -18.23 10.09
N SER A 21 11.30 -17.45 9.15
CA SER A 21 11.79 -16.11 8.82
C SER A 21 11.33 -14.99 9.76
N GLY A 22 10.71 -15.32 10.91
CA GLY A 22 10.27 -14.32 11.90
C GLY A 22 8.96 -13.59 11.54
N LEU A 23 8.20 -14.10 10.57
CA LEU A 23 6.83 -13.64 10.31
C LEU A 23 5.89 -14.07 11.44
N VAL A 24 4.91 -13.24 11.76
CA VAL A 24 3.86 -13.63 12.70
C VAL A 24 3.03 -14.75 12.07
N GLN A 25 3.04 -15.93 12.69
CA GLN A 25 2.41 -17.14 12.15
C GLN A 25 1.01 -17.33 12.72
N MET A 26 0.05 -16.58 12.19
CA MET A 26 -1.37 -16.77 12.50
C MET A 26 -2.09 -17.65 11.48
N PHE A 27 -1.40 -18.05 10.44
CA PHE A 27 -1.96 -18.66 9.24
C PHE A 27 -2.80 -19.91 9.53
N ASP A 28 -2.29 -20.81 10.34
CA ASP A 28 -2.88 -22.11 10.66
C ASP A 28 -3.78 -22.09 11.92
N GLN A 29 -4.06 -20.92 12.46
CA GLN A 29 -4.86 -20.74 13.67
C GLN A 29 -6.14 -19.97 13.35
N SER A 30 -7.19 -20.66 12.90
CA SER A 30 -8.47 -20.04 12.51
C SER A 30 -9.07 -19.17 13.63
N ALA A 31 -8.95 -19.59 14.88
CA ALA A 31 -9.46 -18.83 16.02
C ALA A 31 -8.85 -17.41 16.11
N LEU A 32 -7.57 -17.23 15.79
CA LEU A 32 -6.93 -15.91 15.80
C LEU A 32 -7.48 -15.01 14.68
N TRP A 33 -7.84 -15.59 13.52
CA TRP A 33 -8.46 -14.83 12.44
C TRP A 33 -9.87 -14.39 12.82
N GLU A 34 -10.63 -15.26 13.50
CA GLU A 34 -11.97 -14.92 14.02
C GLU A 34 -11.89 -13.79 15.07
N GLU A 35 -10.91 -13.86 15.98
CA GLU A 35 -10.71 -12.84 17.02
C GLU A 35 -10.41 -11.44 16.42
N ILE A 36 -9.67 -11.37 15.33
CA ILE A 36 -9.40 -10.09 14.65
C ILE A 36 -10.51 -9.70 13.65
N GLY A 37 -11.60 -10.48 13.58
CA GLY A 37 -12.81 -10.14 12.85
C GLY A 37 -12.88 -10.67 11.43
N TYR A 38 -12.31 -11.86 11.16
CA TYR A 38 -12.45 -12.58 9.90
C TYR A 38 -13.19 -13.90 10.06
N ASN A 39 -13.89 -14.30 9.00
CA ASN A 39 -14.41 -15.63 8.80
C ASN A 39 -13.71 -16.30 7.61
N VAL A 40 -13.59 -17.62 7.64
CA VAL A 40 -13.27 -18.42 6.48
C VAL A 40 -14.56 -18.63 5.69
N ALA A 41 -14.68 -17.94 4.54
CA ALA A 41 -15.85 -18.05 3.66
C ALA A 41 -15.79 -19.30 2.78
N ASP A 42 -14.59 -19.71 2.34
CA ASP A 42 -14.35 -20.91 1.55
C ASP A 42 -12.94 -21.44 1.77
N GLY A 43 -12.74 -22.75 1.56
CA GLY A 43 -11.45 -23.41 1.70
C GLY A 43 -11.02 -23.68 3.14
N SER A 44 -9.70 -23.76 3.36
CA SER A 44 -9.12 -24.01 4.69
C SER A 44 -7.79 -23.30 4.91
N LEU A 45 -7.49 -22.94 6.16
CA LEU A 45 -6.21 -22.33 6.58
C LEU A 45 -5.15 -23.42 6.78
N GLU A 46 -4.83 -24.13 5.71
CA GLU A 46 -3.79 -25.17 5.67
C GLU A 46 -2.78 -24.85 4.57
N ASP A 47 -1.52 -25.28 4.76
CA ASP A 47 -0.48 -25.10 3.77
C ASP A 47 -0.86 -25.69 2.41
N GLY A 48 -0.72 -24.92 1.35
CA GLY A 48 -1.02 -25.32 -0.03
C GLY A 48 -2.51 -25.42 -0.34
N LYS A 49 -3.39 -25.05 0.56
CA LYS A 49 -4.85 -24.98 0.32
C LYS A 49 -5.27 -23.57 -0.05
N HIS A 50 -6.28 -23.50 -0.89
CA HIS A 50 -6.97 -22.24 -1.17
C HIS A 50 -7.82 -21.85 0.05
N VAL A 51 -7.86 -20.57 0.37
CA VAL A 51 -8.72 -20.00 1.42
C VAL A 51 -9.28 -18.66 0.97
N VAL A 52 -10.53 -18.44 1.24
CA VAL A 52 -11.21 -17.14 1.09
C VAL A 52 -11.56 -16.62 2.47
N LEU A 53 -11.00 -15.46 2.81
CA LEU A 53 -11.28 -14.76 4.07
C LEU A 53 -12.21 -13.58 3.79
N GLU A 54 -13.24 -13.43 4.61
CA GLU A 54 -14.11 -12.27 4.62
C GLU A 54 -14.12 -11.60 5.98
N ARG A 55 -14.39 -10.31 6.02
CA ARG A 55 -14.55 -9.60 7.28
C ARG A 55 -15.96 -9.80 7.83
N THR A 56 -16.06 -9.92 9.14
CA THR A 56 -17.37 -9.94 9.80
C THR A 56 -18.03 -8.56 9.75
N SER A 57 -19.34 -8.50 9.81
CA SER A 57 -20.10 -7.23 9.85
C SER A 57 -19.71 -6.31 11.02
N LYS A 58 -19.11 -6.87 12.08
CA LYS A 58 -18.63 -6.09 13.24
C LYS A 58 -17.28 -5.43 12.99
N SER A 59 -16.50 -5.94 12.05
CA SER A 59 -15.12 -5.49 11.78
C SER A 59 -14.99 -4.76 10.45
N SER A 60 -16.03 -4.77 9.61
CA SER A 60 -16.03 -4.17 8.29
C SER A 60 -16.34 -2.67 8.33
N PRO A 61 -15.68 -1.83 7.53
CA PRO A 61 -16.13 -0.47 7.26
C PRO A 61 -17.33 -0.51 6.30
N GLU A 62 -18.51 -0.75 6.84
CA GLU A 62 -19.76 -0.99 6.10
C GLU A 62 -20.06 0.06 5.03
N PHE A 63 -19.68 1.33 5.29
CA PHE A 63 -19.88 2.41 4.32
C PHE A 63 -19.03 2.19 3.05
N LEU A 64 -17.74 1.88 3.20
CA LEU A 64 -16.85 1.63 2.06
C LEU A 64 -17.28 0.41 1.25
N GLU A 65 -17.66 -0.67 1.94
CA GLU A 65 -18.10 -1.90 1.27
C GLU A 65 -19.40 -1.72 0.47
N LYS A 66 -20.29 -0.84 0.91
CA LYS A 66 -21.53 -0.54 0.20
C LYS A 66 -21.39 0.42 -0.96
N HIS A 67 -20.36 1.27 -0.97
CA HIS A 67 -20.24 2.38 -1.91
C HIS A 67 -18.98 2.30 -2.79
N SER A 68 -18.08 1.37 -2.56
CA SER A 68 -16.88 1.17 -3.37
C SER A 68 -16.87 -0.25 -3.94
N ASP A 69 -16.50 -0.37 -5.21
CA ASP A 69 -16.23 -1.66 -5.81
C ASP A 69 -15.03 -2.30 -5.08
N ILE A 70 -15.17 -3.58 -4.70
CA ILE A 70 -14.13 -4.30 -3.97
C ILE A 70 -12.84 -4.38 -4.79
N ASP A 71 -12.97 -4.50 -6.12
CA ASP A 71 -11.85 -4.57 -7.04
C ASP A 71 -11.11 -3.23 -7.19
N ASP A 72 -11.73 -2.12 -6.77
CA ASP A 72 -11.09 -0.80 -6.77
C ASP A 72 -10.40 -0.46 -5.43
N LEU A 73 -10.72 -1.15 -4.35
CA LEU A 73 -10.13 -0.86 -3.03
C LEU A 73 -8.61 -1.08 -2.99
N ILE A 74 -8.11 -2.10 -3.68
CA ILE A 74 -6.68 -2.35 -3.83
C ILE A 74 -6.38 -2.84 -5.25
N ILE A 75 -5.49 -2.13 -5.94
CA ILE A 75 -5.06 -2.48 -7.30
C ILE A 75 -3.55 -2.71 -7.30
N PHE A 76 -3.15 -3.87 -7.83
CA PHE A 76 -1.76 -4.17 -8.18
C PHE A 76 -1.57 -3.93 -9.66
N LYS A 77 -0.56 -3.13 -10.03
CA LYS A 77 -0.32 -2.78 -11.43
C LYS A 77 1.16 -2.78 -11.76
N SER A 78 1.52 -3.52 -12.82
CA SER A 78 2.87 -3.51 -13.39
C SER A 78 2.97 -2.58 -14.58
N PHE A 79 4.16 -1.99 -14.76
CA PHE A 79 4.51 -1.09 -15.86
C PHE A 79 5.76 -1.59 -16.58
N LYS A 80 5.90 -1.20 -17.84
CA LYS A 80 7.09 -1.57 -18.64
C LYS A 80 8.31 -0.75 -18.27
N SER A 81 8.11 0.49 -17.80
CA SER A 81 9.18 1.39 -17.40
C SER A 81 8.77 2.27 -16.21
N LYS A 82 9.77 2.84 -15.57
CA LYS A 82 9.57 3.82 -14.49
C LYS A 82 8.84 5.07 -14.98
N GLU A 83 9.16 5.53 -16.18
CA GLU A 83 8.55 6.71 -16.80
C GLU A 83 7.04 6.47 -17.00
N GLU A 84 6.66 5.29 -17.44
CA GLU A 84 5.26 4.92 -17.61
C GLU A 84 4.52 4.88 -16.26
N GLN A 85 5.13 4.30 -15.23
CA GLN A 85 4.60 4.32 -13.85
C GLN A 85 4.43 5.76 -13.35
N ASP A 86 5.48 6.58 -13.45
CA ASP A 86 5.48 7.93 -12.92
C ASP A 86 4.43 8.82 -13.63
N GLN A 87 4.30 8.67 -14.94
CA GLN A 87 3.26 9.38 -15.71
C GLN A 87 1.85 8.94 -15.33
N TRP A 88 1.65 7.64 -15.15
CA TRP A 88 0.36 7.09 -14.73
C TRP A 88 -0.02 7.62 -13.34
N VAL A 89 0.89 7.59 -12.37
CA VAL A 89 0.65 8.10 -11.02
C VAL A 89 0.26 9.59 -11.04
N ALA A 90 0.99 10.40 -11.79
CA ALA A 90 0.69 11.84 -11.89
C ALA A 90 -0.69 12.12 -12.53
N ASN A 91 -1.08 11.32 -13.51
CA ASN A 91 -2.40 11.44 -14.14
C ASN A 91 -3.51 10.95 -13.22
N GLU A 92 -3.29 9.86 -12.51
CA GLU A 92 -4.26 9.29 -11.58
C GLU A 92 -4.51 10.24 -10.40
N ILE A 93 -3.45 10.82 -9.81
CA ILE A 93 -3.58 11.84 -8.77
C ILE A 93 -4.41 13.03 -9.28
N GLN A 94 -4.17 13.50 -10.50
CA GLN A 94 -5.00 14.56 -11.09
C GLN A 94 -6.46 14.14 -11.20
N THR A 95 -6.71 12.91 -11.64
CA THR A 95 -8.08 12.36 -11.73
C THR A 95 -8.76 12.29 -10.37
N ASN A 96 -8.05 11.82 -9.34
CA ASN A 96 -8.58 11.76 -7.97
C ASN A 96 -8.97 13.17 -7.45
N LEU A 97 -8.18 14.19 -7.75
CA LEU A 97 -8.48 15.57 -7.34
C LEU A 97 -9.65 16.18 -8.13
N GLU A 98 -9.76 15.90 -9.44
CA GLU A 98 -10.72 16.55 -10.32
C GLU A 98 -12.08 15.83 -10.39
N LYS A 99 -12.09 14.50 -10.24
CA LYS A 99 -13.29 13.67 -10.46
C LYS A 99 -13.76 12.96 -9.21
N ASP A 100 -12.83 12.52 -8.36
CA ASP A 100 -13.15 11.73 -7.17
C ASP A 100 -13.24 12.61 -5.92
N GLU A 101 -13.13 13.94 -6.10
CA GLU A 101 -13.27 14.96 -5.06
C GLU A 101 -12.31 14.80 -3.86
N LEU A 102 -11.20 14.10 -4.05
CA LEU A 102 -10.15 13.99 -3.03
C LEU A 102 -9.41 15.31 -2.89
N ARG A 103 -8.97 15.62 -1.68
CA ARG A 103 -8.11 16.76 -1.40
C ARG A 103 -6.64 16.36 -1.51
N LEU A 104 -5.76 17.34 -1.60
CA LEU A 104 -4.31 17.11 -1.68
C LEU A 104 -3.77 16.33 -0.48
N ASP A 105 -4.29 16.59 0.71
CA ASP A 105 -3.92 15.93 1.96
C ASP A 105 -4.58 14.54 2.15
N ASP A 106 -5.54 14.19 1.31
CA ASP A 106 -6.13 12.85 1.26
C ASP A 106 -5.26 11.84 0.49
N ILE A 107 -4.12 12.27 -0.09
CA ILE A 107 -3.28 11.45 -0.95
C ILE A 107 -1.85 11.35 -0.41
N ILE A 108 -1.37 10.12 -0.23
CA ILE A 108 0.03 9.82 0.13
C ILE A 108 0.67 8.92 -0.92
N VAL A 109 1.89 9.26 -1.33
CA VAL A 109 2.74 8.42 -2.18
C VAL A 109 3.90 7.87 -1.35
N ILE A 110 4.00 6.56 -1.26
CA ILE A 110 5.00 5.86 -0.44
C ILE A 110 5.99 5.14 -1.34
N ASN A 111 7.29 5.40 -1.16
CA ASN A 111 8.37 4.60 -1.74
C ASN A 111 8.87 3.61 -0.68
N PRO A 112 8.80 2.28 -0.92
CA PRO A 112 9.20 1.27 0.07
C PRO A 112 10.66 1.36 0.49
N ASN A 113 11.56 1.67 -0.44
CA ASN A 113 12.97 1.84 -0.14
C ASN A 113 13.26 3.27 0.35
N PRO A 114 13.57 3.46 1.65
CA PRO A 114 13.75 4.79 2.23
C PRO A 114 14.99 5.52 1.70
N LEU A 115 15.99 4.80 1.22
CA LEU A 115 17.25 5.38 0.72
C LEU A 115 17.09 6.01 -0.65
N THR A 116 16.15 5.52 -1.45
CA THR A 116 15.92 5.99 -2.83
C THR A 116 14.71 6.92 -2.95
N THR A 117 13.99 7.19 -1.86
CA THR A 117 12.74 7.95 -1.90
C THR A 117 12.89 9.27 -2.66
N LYS A 118 13.87 10.11 -2.31
CA LYS A 118 14.07 11.43 -2.93
C LYS A 118 14.26 11.33 -4.44
N THR A 119 15.06 10.38 -4.90
CA THR A 119 15.36 10.19 -6.33
C THR A 119 14.18 9.57 -7.06
N ASN A 120 13.57 8.55 -6.47
CA ASN A 120 12.52 7.78 -7.11
C ASN A 120 11.22 8.56 -7.30
N VAL A 121 10.91 9.51 -6.42
CA VAL A 121 9.67 10.30 -6.52
C VAL A 121 9.84 11.63 -7.28
N ALA A 122 11.06 12.00 -7.63
CA ALA A 122 11.37 13.32 -8.22
C ALA A 122 10.61 13.57 -9.53
N THR A 123 10.55 12.57 -10.41
CA THR A 123 9.83 12.66 -11.70
C THR A 123 8.34 12.87 -11.50
N ILE A 124 7.71 12.08 -10.61
CA ILE A 124 6.26 12.21 -10.32
C ILE A 124 5.98 13.63 -9.80
N ARG A 125 6.78 14.13 -8.86
CA ARG A 125 6.62 15.48 -8.32
C ARG A 125 6.80 16.57 -9.39
N SER A 126 7.75 16.40 -10.30
CA SER A 126 7.93 17.32 -11.43
C SER A 126 6.71 17.34 -12.35
N LEU A 127 6.13 16.18 -12.63
CA LEU A 127 4.90 16.05 -13.43
C LEU A 127 3.69 16.69 -12.72
N LEU A 128 3.56 16.52 -11.42
CA LEU A 128 2.51 17.18 -10.62
C LEU A 128 2.68 18.70 -10.64
N TYR A 129 3.90 19.18 -10.48
CA TYR A 129 4.19 20.63 -10.56
C TYR A 129 3.78 21.22 -11.91
N GLN A 130 4.07 20.52 -13.03
CA GLN A 130 3.64 20.95 -14.38
C GLN A 130 2.12 21.01 -14.52
N LYS A 131 1.39 20.21 -13.74
CA LYS A 131 -0.07 20.20 -13.66
C LYS A 131 -0.64 21.20 -12.64
N GLY A 132 0.21 21.99 -11.97
CA GLY A 132 -0.19 22.95 -10.93
C GLY A 132 -0.56 22.30 -9.60
N ILE A 133 -0.22 21.02 -9.41
CA ILE A 133 -0.53 20.24 -8.19
C ILE A 133 0.64 20.36 -7.21
N GLN A 134 0.36 20.88 -6.01
CA GLN A 134 1.36 21.05 -4.96
C GLN A 134 1.74 19.70 -4.33
N SER A 135 3.02 19.50 -4.07
CA SER A 135 3.52 18.28 -3.44
C SER A 135 4.78 18.53 -2.61
N HIS A 136 4.99 17.73 -1.57
CA HIS A 136 6.19 17.80 -0.74
C HIS A 136 6.77 16.41 -0.46
N THR A 137 8.05 16.34 -0.12
CA THR A 137 8.67 15.11 0.40
C THR A 137 8.89 15.27 1.89
N ALA A 138 8.16 14.50 2.68
CA ALA A 138 8.19 14.58 4.13
C ALA A 138 9.59 14.40 4.71
N GLY A 139 10.03 15.37 5.50
CA GLY A 139 11.34 15.41 6.15
C GLY A 139 12.53 15.56 5.18
N VAL A 140 12.29 16.01 3.95
CA VAL A 140 13.31 16.44 2.99
C VAL A 140 13.10 17.92 2.66
N ASP A 141 11.92 18.26 2.18
CA ASP A 141 11.57 19.64 1.78
C ASP A 141 10.87 20.41 2.91
N THR A 142 10.34 19.69 3.91
CA THR A 142 9.46 20.23 4.93
C THR A 142 9.67 19.56 6.28
N ALA A 143 9.30 20.27 7.34
CA ALA A 143 9.20 19.69 8.68
C ALA A 143 8.09 18.62 8.74
N PRO A 144 8.16 17.66 9.68
CA PRO A 144 7.11 16.64 9.85
C PRO A 144 5.71 17.20 10.04
N ASP A 145 5.61 18.42 10.57
CA ASP A 145 4.35 19.09 10.91
C ASP A 145 3.49 19.43 9.70
N ILE A 146 4.06 19.40 8.49
CA ILE A 146 3.31 19.69 7.25
C ILE A 146 2.15 18.72 7.01
N PHE A 147 2.19 17.53 7.56
CA PHE A 147 1.07 16.59 7.49
C PHE A 147 -0.19 17.09 8.20
N PHE A 148 -0.04 18.13 9.05
CA PHE A 148 -1.11 18.74 9.84
C PHE A 148 -1.39 20.19 9.43
N ASP A 149 -0.73 20.68 8.37
CA ASP A 149 -0.89 22.04 7.88
C ASP A 149 -2.02 22.07 6.83
N GLU A 150 -3.23 22.34 7.28
CA GLU A 150 -4.43 22.41 6.42
C GLU A 150 -4.41 23.64 5.50
N ASP A 151 -3.71 24.70 5.86
CA ASP A 151 -3.66 25.93 5.07
C ASP A 151 -2.74 25.80 3.84
N ASN A 152 -1.76 24.87 3.87
CA ASN A 152 -0.83 24.59 2.79
C ASN A 152 -0.92 23.12 2.32
N ALA A 153 -2.13 22.62 2.15
CA ALA A 153 -2.37 21.26 1.73
C ALA A 153 -1.59 20.91 0.45
N SER A 154 -0.94 19.76 0.46
CA SER A 154 -0.16 19.26 -0.67
C SER A 154 -0.05 17.73 -0.63
N VAL A 155 0.11 17.10 -1.80
CA VAL A 155 0.31 15.66 -1.90
C VAL A 155 1.60 15.26 -1.21
N ALA A 156 1.51 14.35 -0.24
CA ALA A 156 2.65 13.91 0.55
C ALA A 156 3.40 12.77 -0.12
N PHE A 157 4.70 12.93 -0.32
CA PHE A 157 5.63 11.88 -0.72
C PHE A 157 6.49 11.47 0.45
N THR A 158 6.62 10.17 0.71
CA THR A 158 7.35 9.69 1.89
C THR A 158 7.99 8.33 1.68
N GLY A 159 9.04 8.04 2.45
CA GLY A 159 9.55 6.69 2.60
C GLY A 159 8.78 5.92 3.66
N ILE A 160 8.87 4.59 3.61
CA ILE A 160 8.08 3.67 4.44
C ILE A 160 8.14 3.96 5.95
N TYR A 161 9.30 4.33 6.48
CA TYR A 161 9.45 4.57 7.93
C TYR A 161 8.75 5.84 8.41
N ARG A 162 8.66 6.85 7.55
CA ARG A 162 7.98 8.12 7.86
C ARG A 162 6.48 8.07 7.56
N ALA A 163 6.06 7.12 6.74
CA ALA A 163 4.64 6.85 6.53
C ALA A 163 3.95 6.33 7.80
N LYS A 164 4.72 5.71 8.72
CA LYS A 164 4.18 5.18 9.97
C LYS A 164 3.56 6.31 10.82
N GLY A 165 2.28 6.15 11.16
CA GLY A 165 1.52 7.14 11.95
C GLY A 165 0.70 8.11 11.09
N ASN A 166 0.96 8.22 9.78
CA ASN A 166 0.18 9.04 8.86
C ASN A 166 -0.76 8.17 8.03
N GLU A 167 -1.97 8.62 7.81
CA GLU A 167 -3.00 7.91 7.07
C GLU A 167 -3.68 8.85 6.08
N ALA A 168 -4.06 8.29 4.92
CA ALA A 168 -4.74 9.02 3.86
C ALA A 168 -5.89 8.19 3.27
N ALA A 169 -6.82 8.83 2.59
CA ALA A 169 -7.88 8.13 1.89
C ALA A 169 -7.32 7.27 0.75
N MET A 170 -6.40 7.84 -0.04
CA MET A 170 -5.73 7.19 -1.16
C MET A 170 -4.23 7.03 -0.90
N VAL A 171 -3.71 5.82 -1.05
CA VAL A 171 -2.29 5.51 -0.91
C VAL A 171 -1.73 4.91 -2.19
N TYR A 172 -0.71 5.55 -2.74
CA TYR A 172 0.10 5.02 -3.84
C TYR A 172 1.39 4.43 -3.28
N ILE A 173 1.66 3.17 -3.54
CA ILE A 173 2.93 2.51 -3.22
C ILE A 173 3.66 2.35 -4.55
N VAL A 174 4.71 3.14 -4.76
CA VAL A 174 5.48 3.17 -6.03
C VAL A 174 6.76 2.36 -5.91
N ASN A 175 7.24 1.83 -7.03
CA ASN A 175 8.44 0.98 -7.07
C ASN A 175 8.33 -0.25 -6.15
N ALA A 176 7.18 -0.88 -6.11
CA ALA A 176 6.92 -2.03 -5.25
C ALA A 176 7.77 -3.27 -5.62
N GLN A 177 8.33 -3.34 -6.86
CA GLN A 177 9.31 -4.35 -7.24
C GLN A 177 10.53 -4.38 -6.30
N ASP A 178 10.89 -3.25 -5.69
CA ASP A 178 11.97 -3.19 -4.69
C ASP A 178 11.68 -4.12 -3.50
N CYS A 179 10.41 -4.39 -3.23
CA CYS A 179 9.99 -5.35 -2.21
C CYS A 179 10.24 -6.80 -2.65
N PHE A 180 10.18 -7.10 -3.93
CA PHE A 180 10.40 -8.45 -4.46
C PHE A 180 11.90 -8.79 -4.60
N GLU A 181 12.71 -7.80 -4.94
CA GLU A 181 14.15 -7.99 -5.23
C GLU A 181 14.99 -8.28 -3.98
N ALA A 182 14.49 -8.01 -2.79
CA ALA A 182 15.21 -8.26 -1.56
C ALA A 182 15.14 -9.74 -1.14
N LEU A 183 15.85 -10.59 -1.85
CA LEU A 183 15.91 -12.04 -1.70
C LEU A 183 16.28 -12.58 -0.31
N PHE A 184 16.78 -11.74 0.59
CA PHE A 184 17.38 -12.17 1.86
C PHE A 184 16.62 -11.74 3.12
N ASP A 185 15.54 -10.96 3.01
CA ASP A 185 14.78 -10.46 4.18
C ASP A 185 13.27 -10.34 3.90
N LEU A 186 12.67 -11.47 3.59
CA LEU A 186 11.25 -11.54 3.21
C LEU A 186 10.32 -11.00 4.30
N ALA A 187 10.62 -11.25 5.57
CA ALA A 187 9.84 -10.77 6.69
C ALA A 187 9.81 -9.25 6.76
N LYS A 188 10.98 -8.61 6.58
CA LYS A 188 11.09 -7.15 6.57
C LYS A 188 10.31 -6.53 5.44
N ILE A 189 10.38 -7.12 4.25
CA ILE A 189 9.72 -6.63 3.04
C ILE A 189 8.21 -6.76 3.17
N ARG A 190 7.71 -7.91 3.61
CA ARG A 190 6.29 -8.12 3.87
C ARG A 190 5.77 -7.13 4.90
N ASN A 191 6.53 -6.89 5.97
CA ASN A 191 6.20 -5.88 6.99
C ASN A 191 6.20 -4.46 6.42
N GLN A 192 7.08 -4.14 5.48
CA GLN A 192 7.08 -2.84 4.80
C GLN A 192 5.82 -2.68 3.93
N LEU A 193 5.50 -3.67 3.11
CA LEU A 193 4.31 -3.63 2.27
C LEU A 193 3.03 -3.61 3.12
N PHE A 194 2.95 -4.45 4.15
CA PHE A 194 1.88 -4.41 5.14
C PHE A 194 1.72 -3.02 5.74
N THR A 195 2.82 -2.41 6.21
CA THR A 195 2.80 -1.07 6.80
C THR A 195 2.31 -0.03 5.79
N ALA A 196 2.76 -0.09 4.54
CA ALA A 196 2.34 0.85 3.50
C ALA A 196 0.85 0.73 3.17
N ILE A 197 0.36 -0.49 2.96
CA ILE A 197 -1.06 -0.75 2.66
C ILE A 197 -1.96 -0.26 3.81
N THR A 198 -1.55 -0.51 5.06
CA THR A 198 -2.33 -0.09 6.23
C THR A 198 -2.30 1.41 6.52
N ARG A 199 -1.64 2.22 5.69
CA ARG A 199 -1.76 3.68 5.74
C ARG A 199 -3.00 4.19 5.04
N SER A 200 -3.67 3.33 4.28
CA SER A 200 -4.90 3.71 3.59
C SER A 200 -6.13 3.58 4.49
N LYS A 201 -6.98 4.59 4.40
CA LYS A 201 -8.34 4.56 4.97
C LYS A 201 -9.35 3.96 3.99
N ALA A 202 -9.06 4.01 2.68
CA ALA A 202 -9.97 3.55 1.63
C ALA A 202 -9.23 2.82 0.49
N TRP A 203 -8.48 3.50 -0.34
CA TRP A 203 -7.96 2.97 -1.60
C TRP A 203 -6.43 2.83 -1.59
N VAL A 204 -5.94 1.75 -2.21
CA VAL A 204 -4.51 1.48 -2.37
C VAL A 204 -4.18 1.15 -3.82
N ARG A 205 -3.08 1.69 -4.31
CA ARG A 205 -2.47 1.36 -5.60
C ARG A 205 -1.06 0.86 -5.35
N VAL A 206 -0.82 -0.44 -5.56
CA VAL A 206 0.51 -1.07 -5.45
C VAL A 206 1.11 -1.14 -6.85
N LEU A 207 2.14 -0.36 -7.08
CA LEU A 207 2.66 -0.05 -8.41
C LEU A 207 4.14 -0.41 -8.50
N GLY A 208 4.55 -1.03 -9.59
CA GLY A 208 5.95 -1.34 -9.82
C GLY A 208 6.29 -1.60 -11.27
N VAL A 209 7.54 -1.84 -11.54
CA VAL A 209 8.09 -2.00 -12.89
C VAL A 209 8.61 -3.42 -13.07
N GLY A 210 8.31 -3.99 -14.23
CA GLY A 210 8.86 -5.26 -14.65
C GLY A 210 8.10 -6.49 -14.16
N PRO A 211 8.54 -7.68 -14.60
CA PRO A 211 7.84 -8.95 -14.37
C PRO A 211 7.83 -9.40 -12.90
N GLN A 212 8.66 -8.82 -12.05
CA GLN A 212 8.66 -9.12 -10.62
C GLN A 212 7.33 -8.73 -9.94
N MET A 213 6.60 -7.77 -10.52
CA MET A 213 5.27 -7.40 -10.04
C MET A 213 4.22 -8.50 -10.22
N ASP A 214 4.39 -9.40 -11.20
CA ASP A 214 3.47 -10.51 -11.44
C ASP A 214 3.55 -11.58 -10.34
N GLY A 215 4.57 -11.53 -9.51
CA GLY A 215 4.78 -12.43 -8.37
C GLY A 215 4.54 -11.80 -6.99
N LEU A 216 4.11 -10.55 -6.95
CA LEU A 216 3.76 -9.80 -5.75
C LEU A 216 2.27 -9.91 -5.50
#